data_7e42eb861e143179ff75a7835683055d
#
_entry.id   7e42eb861e143179ff75a7835683055d
#
_cell.length_a   1.000
_cell.length_b   1.000
_cell.length_c   1.000
_cell.angle_alpha   90.00
_cell.angle_beta   90.00
_cell.angle_gamma   90.00
#
_symmetry.space_group_name_H-M   'P 1'
#
loop_
_entity.id
_entity.type
_entity.pdbx_description
1 polymer ?
#
loop_
_entity_poly.entity_id
_entity_poly.type
_entity_poly.pdbx_seq_one_letter_code
_entity_poly.pdbx_strand_id
1 'polypeptide(L)'
;MKHIIGKRNALLSVSALGIALLFTAASVNFKSKTGDGVVRCINPEANQPCIMKTFFGLEEPDWSKNSDGNVSSSLVEASLKKGMEWIKDAQGNDGGWGAGTHARQDILDPHSVPSDPATTALVGMALLRNGNTLQKGDYSTQLKNTNEFLMKAVENCPDNQAYITTLTNTQPQVKLGRNIDVILTAQFFTNLLRYDINDAQLKKRIEQSLDKCITKIQKGQDVDGGWKDGGWAPVLQSALANNALETAKDMGRKVDKEVLDRSRKYQNSNFDESSNSAVTGKSAGVMLYSLSSTTRASAQDARKAKDIIEKANSNGTLSEVVITSGNLMKAGVSATEAKELETAYKINEASRKQALKDEVLSGFGSNGGEEYISYLMTGESMMMQGGNDWKKWYDKMENTLLKIQNNDGSWNGHHCITSPVFCTATCLLILSINKDMQFSMQLK
;
A
#
# COMPACT_ATOMS: atom_id res chain seq x y z
N MET A 1 -50.61 -0.20 75.49
CA MET A 1 -49.90 -1.27 76.22
C MET A 1 -48.88 -1.87 75.22
N LYS A 2 -47.62 -1.64 75.53
CA LYS A 2 -46.46 -2.52 75.55
C LYS A 2 -46.24 -3.41 74.33
N HIS A 3 -45.14 -3.05 73.57
CA HIS A 3 -43.87 -3.82 73.58
C HIS A 3 -43.93 -5.11 72.75
N ILE A 4 -43.08 -5.47 71.82
CA ILE A 4 -41.65 -5.74 71.87
C ILE A 4 -41.17 -6.02 70.38
N ILE A 5 -40.25 -5.33 69.83
CA ILE A 5 -38.95 -5.72 69.36
C ILE A 5 -38.80 -7.07 68.63
N GLY A 6 -38.35 -7.05 67.45
CA GLY A 6 -37.73 -8.18 66.75
C GLY A 6 -36.80 -7.69 65.61
N LYS A 7 -35.55 -7.46 65.91
CA LYS A 7 -34.44 -7.35 64.97
C LYS A 7 -34.39 -8.59 64.08
N ARG A 8 -34.33 -8.39 62.77
CA ARG A 8 -33.61 -9.26 61.81
C ARG A 8 -34.01 -8.82 60.40
N ASN A 9 -33.11 -8.11 59.76
CA ASN A 9 -32.87 -8.24 58.33
C ASN A 9 -31.91 -7.11 57.91
N ALA A 10 -30.69 -7.26 58.34
CA ALA A 10 -29.55 -6.55 57.83
C ALA A 10 -28.53 -7.64 57.47
N LEU A 11 -28.66 -8.24 56.27
CA LEU A 11 -27.62 -9.04 55.62
C LEU A 11 -28.22 -9.61 54.32
N LEU A 12 -28.29 -8.79 53.28
CA LEU A 12 -28.49 -9.24 51.90
C LEU A 12 -28.50 -8.01 50.94
N SER A 13 -27.54 -7.15 51.07
CA SER A 13 -27.38 -6.03 50.12
C SER A 13 -25.92 -5.69 49.80
N VAL A 14 -25.00 -6.64 49.92
CA VAL A 14 -23.55 -6.43 49.59
C VAL A 14 -23.04 -7.32 48.48
N SER A 15 -23.88 -8.10 47.81
CA SER A 15 -23.43 -8.97 46.72
C SER A 15 -23.91 -8.59 45.31
N ALA A 16 -24.57 -7.40 45.14
CA ALA A 16 -25.01 -6.95 43.82
C ALA A 16 -24.26 -5.75 43.26
N LEU A 17 -23.28 -5.20 43.97
CA LEU A 17 -22.45 -4.07 43.51
C LEU A 17 -21.02 -4.45 43.09
N GLY A 18 -20.68 -5.73 43.15
CA GLY A 18 -19.32 -6.20 42.82
C GLY A 18 -19.15 -6.76 41.41
N ILE A 19 -20.20 -6.85 40.60
CA ILE A 19 -20.12 -7.45 39.23
C ILE A 19 -20.36 -6.45 38.11
N ALA A 20 -20.73 -5.21 38.41
CA ALA A 20 -20.93 -4.17 37.38
C ALA A 20 -19.71 -3.28 37.13
N LEU A 21 -18.53 -3.61 37.68
CA LEU A 21 -17.30 -2.79 37.56
C LEU A 21 -16.16 -3.49 36.78
N LEU A 22 -16.47 -4.58 36.07
CA LEU A 22 -15.44 -5.32 35.32
C LEU A 22 -15.64 -5.35 33.80
N PHE A 23 -16.57 -4.56 33.25
CA PHE A 23 -16.79 -4.46 31.80
C PHE A 23 -16.72 -3.04 31.23
N THR A 24 -16.06 -2.13 31.92
CA THR A 24 -15.69 -0.83 31.35
C THR A 24 -14.17 -0.65 31.39
N ALA A 25 -13.46 -1.56 30.79
CA ALA A 25 -12.03 -1.36 30.59
C ALA A 25 -11.65 -1.83 29.21
N ALA A 26 -11.24 -0.87 28.52
CA ALA A 26 -10.30 -0.84 27.41
C ALA A 26 -10.88 -0.43 26.06
N SER A 27 -11.47 0.73 26.00
CA SER A 27 -11.10 1.61 24.89
C SER A 27 -9.68 2.10 25.18
N VAL A 28 -8.69 1.31 24.78
CA VAL A 28 -7.30 1.77 24.81
C VAL A 28 -7.19 2.83 23.73
N ASN A 29 -7.37 4.08 24.15
CA ASN A 29 -6.94 5.23 23.36
C ASN A 29 -5.41 5.19 23.29
N PHE A 30 -4.86 4.58 22.25
CA PHE A 30 -3.46 4.73 21.89
C PHE A 30 -3.24 6.17 21.44
N LYS A 31 -2.94 7.04 22.37
CA LYS A 31 -2.37 8.35 22.07
C LYS A 31 -0.88 8.16 21.82
N SER A 32 -0.45 8.32 20.59
CA SER A 32 0.97 8.47 20.25
C SER A 32 1.57 9.60 21.09
N LYS A 33 2.69 9.33 21.77
CA LYS A 33 3.45 10.32 22.54
C LYS A 33 4.22 11.31 21.67
N THR A 34 4.24 11.14 20.38
CA THR A 34 4.88 12.06 19.43
C THR A 34 3.81 12.73 18.58
N GLY A 35 3.43 13.92 19.00
CA GLY A 35 2.57 14.94 18.37
C GLY A 35 1.81 14.58 17.10
N ASP A 36 0.52 14.54 17.22
CA ASP A 36 -0.49 15.02 16.28
C ASP A 36 -0.76 14.25 14.96
N GLY A 37 -0.43 12.99 14.86
CA GLY A 37 -0.96 12.14 13.83
C GLY A 37 -1.54 10.87 14.45
N VAL A 38 -2.84 10.85 14.78
CA VAL A 38 -3.48 9.62 15.25
C VAL A 38 -3.77 8.76 14.03
N VAL A 39 -3.01 7.69 13.86
CA VAL A 39 -3.36 6.63 12.90
C VAL A 39 -4.61 5.94 13.43
N ARG A 40 -5.69 6.03 12.71
CA ARG A 40 -6.92 5.33 13.07
C ARG A 40 -6.86 3.90 12.61
N CYS A 41 -6.98 2.98 13.55
CA CYS A 41 -7.40 1.62 13.27
C CYS A 41 -8.89 1.64 12.94
N ILE A 42 -9.25 1.30 11.72
CA ILE A 42 -10.63 1.42 11.23
C ILE A 42 -11.33 0.07 11.13
N ASN A 43 -11.01 -0.86 12.00
CA ASN A 43 -11.88 -2.03 12.16
C ASN A 43 -12.37 -2.15 13.61
N PRO A 44 -13.46 -1.43 13.98
CA PRO A 44 -14.01 -1.51 15.32
C PRO A 44 -14.60 -2.88 15.66
N GLU A 45 -14.89 -3.72 14.66
CA GLU A 45 -15.54 -5.02 14.87
C GLU A 45 -14.56 -6.16 15.17
N ALA A 46 -13.26 -5.98 14.93
CA ALA A 46 -12.33 -7.10 14.96
C ALA A 46 -11.66 -7.34 16.31
N ASN A 47 -11.73 -6.45 17.29
CA ASN A 47 -11.01 -6.56 18.59
C ASN A 47 -9.51 -6.93 18.41
N GLN A 48 -8.94 -6.59 17.25
CA GLN A 48 -7.56 -6.90 16.91
C GLN A 48 -6.68 -5.65 17.06
N PRO A 49 -5.41 -5.83 17.44
CA PRO A 49 -4.48 -4.70 17.50
C PRO A 49 -4.39 -4.02 16.15
N CYS A 50 -4.20 -2.70 16.18
CA CYS A 50 -3.98 -1.91 14.99
C CYS A 50 -2.75 -2.41 14.26
N ILE A 51 -2.95 -3.00 13.10
CA ILE A 51 -1.88 -3.43 12.23
C ILE A 51 -1.57 -2.28 11.29
N MET A 52 -0.36 -1.77 11.37
CA MET A 52 0.12 -0.78 10.43
C MET A 52 0.19 -1.40 9.04
N LYS A 53 -0.15 -0.60 8.05
CA LYS A 53 -0.18 -1.03 6.65
C LYS A 53 0.81 -0.23 5.84
N THR A 54 1.53 -0.90 4.95
CA THR A 54 2.37 -0.26 3.96
C THR A 54 1.54 0.57 2.99
N PHE A 55 2.21 1.31 2.13
CA PHE A 55 1.58 2.10 1.08
C PHE A 55 0.54 1.31 0.24
N PHE A 56 0.85 0.07 -0.13
CA PHE A 56 -0.07 -0.80 -0.87
C PHE A 56 -0.92 -1.71 0.03
N GLY A 57 -1.10 -1.35 1.30
CA GLY A 57 -2.02 -2.04 2.21
C GLY A 57 -1.55 -3.40 2.69
N LEU A 58 -0.27 -3.72 2.60
CA LEU A 58 0.30 -4.91 3.19
C LEU A 58 0.47 -4.73 4.68
N GLU A 59 0.24 -5.79 5.45
CA GLU A 59 0.49 -5.79 6.89
C GLU A 59 1.99 -5.62 7.18
N GLU A 60 2.32 -4.80 8.15
CA GLU A 60 3.70 -4.62 8.57
C GLU A 60 4.24 -5.88 9.24
N PRO A 61 5.52 -6.19 9.03
CA PRO A 61 6.16 -7.30 9.72
C PRO A 61 6.25 -7.06 11.22
N ASP A 62 6.43 -8.11 11.98
CA ASP A 62 6.78 -8.01 13.39
C ASP A 62 8.23 -7.52 13.56
N TRP A 63 8.37 -6.22 13.71
CA TRP A 63 9.66 -5.54 13.86
C TRP A 63 10.42 -5.94 15.11
N SER A 64 9.77 -6.55 16.13
CA SER A 64 10.44 -7.07 17.30
C SER A 64 11.39 -8.23 16.97
N LYS A 65 11.15 -8.92 15.86
CA LYS A 65 11.96 -10.01 15.35
C LYS A 65 13.08 -9.55 14.39
N ASN A 66 13.03 -8.30 13.93
CA ASN A 66 13.99 -7.73 12.99
C ASN A 66 14.75 -6.58 13.67
N SER A 67 15.63 -6.93 14.63
CA SER A 67 16.38 -5.96 15.44
C SER A 67 17.39 -5.11 14.66
N ASP A 68 17.69 -5.46 13.42
CA ASP A 68 18.56 -4.68 12.54
C ASP A 68 17.75 -3.60 11.82
N GLY A 69 16.97 -2.82 12.58
CA GLY A 69 16.20 -1.69 12.06
C GLY A 69 17.11 -0.78 11.23
N ASN A 70 16.97 -0.83 9.91
CA ASN A 70 17.69 0.07 9.03
C ASN A 70 17.22 1.49 9.32
N VAL A 71 18.00 2.20 10.11
CA VAL A 71 17.95 3.66 10.12
C VAL A 71 18.37 4.08 8.72
N SER A 72 17.55 4.89 8.05
CA SER A 72 17.93 5.47 6.76
C SER A 72 19.33 6.09 6.88
N SER A 73 20.18 5.81 5.91
CA SER A 73 21.51 6.42 5.88
C SER A 73 21.37 7.95 5.77
N SER A 74 22.34 8.69 6.28
CA SER A 74 22.37 10.16 6.13
C SER A 74 22.32 10.60 4.66
N LEU A 75 22.81 9.75 3.75
CA LEU A 75 22.75 9.96 2.30
C LEU A 75 21.33 9.83 1.78
N VAL A 76 20.56 8.85 2.25
CA VAL A 76 19.14 8.69 1.90
C VAL A 76 18.33 9.88 2.39
N GLU A 77 18.53 10.31 3.65
CA GLU A 77 17.82 11.48 4.17
C GLU A 77 18.13 12.77 3.39
N ALA A 78 19.39 12.98 3.01
CA ALA A 78 19.78 14.10 2.18
C ALA A 78 19.17 14.03 0.77
N SER A 79 19.12 12.84 0.18
CA SER A 79 18.50 12.57 -1.12
C SER A 79 16.98 12.82 -1.07
N LEU A 80 16.30 12.28 -0.06
CA LEU A 80 14.87 12.50 0.14
C LEU A 80 14.56 13.99 0.28
N LYS A 81 15.33 14.73 1.07
CA LYS A 81 15.16 16.17 1.24
C LYS A 81 15.24 16.91 -0.08
N LYS A 82 16.28 16.66 -0.89
CA LYS A 82 16.43 17.29 -2.22
C LYS A 82 15.27 16.97 -3.15
N GLY A 83 14.87 15.69 -3.21
CA GLY A 83 13.74 15.26 -4.04
C GLY A 83 12.41 15.88 -3.60
N MET A 84 12.18 16.01 -2.30
CA MET A 84 10.98 16.66 -1.76
C MET A 84 10.95 18.17 -2.05
N GLU A 85 12.07 18.86 -1.97
CA GLU A 85 12.19 20.27 -2.36
C GLU A 85 11.90 20.46 -3.86
N TRP A 86 12.47 19.60 -4.71
CA TRP A 86 12.20 19.62 -6.13
C TRP A 86 10.72 19.36 -6.45
N ILE A 87 10.10 18.35 -5.83
CA ILE A 87 8.67 18.05 -6.00
C ILE A 87 7.79 19.24 -5.60
N LYS A 88 8.12 19.92 -4.51
CA LYS A 88 7.40 21.12 -4.07
C LYS A 88 7.43 22.20 -5.17
N ASP A 89 8.62 22.47 -5.73
CA ASP A 89 8.78 23.50 -6.71
C ASP A 89 8.16 23.13 -8.07
N ALA A 90 7.99 21.84 -8.35
CA ALA A 90 7.35 21.31 -9.56
C ALA A 90 5.81 21.32 -9.52
N GLN A 91 5.16 21.78 -8.41
CA GLN A 91 3.71 21.81 -8.33
C GLN A 91 3.09 22.81 -9.29
N GLY A 92 2.10 22.39 -10.07
CA GLY A 92 1.32 23.27 -10.93
C GLY A 92 0.45 24.25 -10.14
N ASN A 93 0.08 25.37 -10.77
CA ASN A 93 -0.78 26.38 -10.15
C ASN A 93 -2.20 25.88 -9.80
N ASP A 94 -2.62 24.78 -10.45
CA ASP A 94 -3.87 24.08 -10.17
C ASP A 94 -3.80 23.14 -8.96
N GLY A 95 -2.63 22.99 -8.35
CA GLY A 95 -2.37 22.14 -7.21
C GLY A 95 -1.99 20.71 -7.54
N GLY A 96 -1.93 20.35 -8.82
CA GLY A 96 -1.55 19.03 -9.32
C GLY A 96 -0.13 18.97 -9.85
N TRP A 97 0.22 17.82 -10.41
CA TRP A 97 1.45 17.53 -11.16
C TRP A 97 1.12 16.68 -12.38
N GLY A 98 1.93 16.76 -13.42
CA GLY A 98 1.73 16.01 -14.63
C GLY A 98 2.95 15.23 -15.09
N ALA A 99 2.70 14.13 -15.81
CA ALA A 99 3.74 13.35 -16.49
C ALA A 99 3.89 13.72 -17.97
N GLY A 100 2.98 14.52 -18.52
CA GLY A 100 2.95 14.81 -19.94
C GLY A 100 2.43 13.65 -20.80
N THR A 101 2.39 13.86 -22.12
CA THR A 101 1.92 12.86 -23.06
C THR A 101 3.03 11.89 -23.46
N HIS A 102 2.67 10.65 -23.76
CA HIS A 102 3.62 9.65 -24.23
C HIS A 102 4.27 10.01 -25.58
N ALA A 103 3.56 10.77 -26.42
CA ALA A 103 4.10 11.24 -27.70
C ALA A 103 5.22 12.30 -27.56
N ARG A 104 5.34 12.93 -26.38
CA ARG A 104 6.30 14.00 -26.10
C ARG A 104 7.08 13.71 -24.82
N GLN A 105 7.74 12.56 -24.77
CA GLN A 105 8.58 12.13 -23.64
C GLN A 105 9.87 12.98 -23.48
N ASP A 106 10.16 13.83 -24.44
CA ASP A 106 11.24 14.80 -24.46
C ASP A 106 10.98 16.04 -23.58
N ILE A 107 9.72 16.29 -23.19
CA ILE A 107 9.36 17.41 -22.32
C ILE A 107 9.59 17.00 -20.86
N LEU A 108 10.69 17.49 -20.28
CA LEU A 108 11.08 17.20 -18.90
C LEU A 108 10.73 18.33 -17.93
N ASP A 109 10.39 19.52 -18.42
CA ASP A 109 9.93 20.63 -17.59
C ASP A 109 8.53 20.34 -17.02
N PRO A 110 8.38 20.23 -15.68
CA PRO A 110 7.11 19.90 -15.06
C PRO A 110 6.01 20.94 -15.27
N HIS A 111 6.39 22.20 -15.52
CA HIS A 111 5.45 23.31 -15.76
C HIS A 111 5.00 23.42 -17.22
N SER A 112 5.62 22.66 -18.12
CA SER A 112 5.28 22.62 -19.55
C SER A 112 4.26 21.52 -19.89
N VAL A 113 3.75 20.80 -18.90
CA VAL A 113 2.78 19.71 -19.07
C VAL A 113 1.56 19.92 -18.16
N PRO A 114 0.34 19.53 -18.60
CA PRO A 114 -0.84 19.63 -17.75
C PRO A 114 -0.76 18.63 -16.58
N SER A 115 -1.31 19.01 -15.44
CA SER A 115 -1.46 18.11 -14.28
C SER A 115 -2.38 16.95 -14.61
N ASP A 116 -2.00 15.73 -14.18
CA ASP A 116 -2.83 14.52 -14.31
C ASP A 116 -3.07 13.84 -12.95
N PRO A 117 -4.22 13.15 -12.76
CA PRO A 117 -4.55 12.57 -11.46
C PRO A 117 -3.60 11.45 -11.02
N ALA A 118 -3.06 10.63 -11.93
CA ALA A 118 -2.18 9.53 -11.59
C ALA A 118 -0.87 10.04 -10.98
N THR A 119 -0.22 10.99 -11.64
CA THR A 119 1.03 11.61 -11.19
C THR A 119 0.80 12.40 -9.90
N THR A 120 -0.29 13.18 -9.83
CA THR A 120 -0.66 13.95 -8.65
C THR A 120 -0.90 13.05 -7.43
N ALA A 121 -1.64 11.94 -7.60
CA ALA A 121 -1.88 10.98 -6.53
C ALA A 121 -0.58 10.33 -6.03
N LEU A 122 0.32 9.97 -6.95
CA LEU A 122 1.61 9.37 -6.60
C LEU A 122 2.48 10.33 -5.78
N VAL A 123 2.54 11.61 -6.17
CA VAL A 123 3.21 12.66 -5.37
C VAL A 123 2.56 12.80 -4.00
N GLY A 124 1.23 12.89 -3.95
CA GLY A 124 0.51 12.97 -2.67
C GLY A 124 0.86 11.83 -1.71
N MET A 125 1.01 10.63 -2.24
CA MET A 125 1.43 9.47 -1.47
C MET A 125 2.89 9.55 -1.00
N ALA A 126 3.79 10.11 -1.82
CA ALA A 126 5.18 10.37 -1.42
C ALA A 126 5.25 11.41 -0.28
N LEU A 127 4.43 12.46 -0.35
CA LEU A 127 4.31 13.44 0.73
C LEU A 127 3.83 12.82 2.03
N LEU A 128 2.79 11.97 1.98
CA LEU A 128 2.25 11.26 3.16
C LEU A 128 3.31 10.37 3.82
N ARG A 129 3.98 9.51 3.04
CA ARG A 129 5.01 8.59 3.57
C ARG A 129 6.20 9.34 4.18
N ASN A 130 6.50 10.53 3.70
CA ASN A 130 7.55 11.38 4.25
C ASN A 130 7.05 12.31 5.39
N GLY A 131 5.96 11.93 6.08
CA GLY A 131 5.53 12.51 7.35
C GLY A 131 4.65 13.75 7.23
N ASN A 132 4.15 14.09 6.04
CA ASN A 132 3.25 15.20 5.87
C ASN A 132 1.79 14.75 6.00
N THR A 133 0.96 15.58 6.60
CA THR A 133 -0.50 15.42 6.68
C THR A 133 -1.18 16.70 6.22
N LEU A 134 -2.51 16.72 6.14
CA LEU A 134 -3.24 17.96 5.84
C LEU A 134 -3.04 19.05 6.89
N GLN A 135 -2.63 18.68 8.12
CA GLN A 135 -2.48 19.62 9.25
C GLN A 135 -1.03 19.95 9.57
N LYS A 136 -0.08 19.06 9.20
CA LYS A 136 1.30 19.13 9.71
C LYS A 136 2.30 18.68 8.64
N GLY A 137 3.52 19.18 8.75
CA GLY A 137 4.66 18.91 7.90
C GLY A 137 4.99 20.07 6.96
N ASP A 138 6.22 20.10 6.50
CA ASP A 138 6.77 21.18 5.67
C ASP A 138 6.05 21.32 4.32
N TYR A 139 5.45 20.23 3.85
CA TYR A 139 4.73 20.14 2.57
C TYR A 139 3.21 19.97 2.74
N SER A 140 2.66 20.35 3.92
CA SER A 140 1.23 20.25 4.19
C SER A 140 0.37 21.10 3.24
N THR A 141 0.89 22.24 2.79
CA THR A 141 0.22 23.09 1.79
C THR A 141 0.12 22.39 0.44
N GLN A 142 1.21 21.79 -0.02
CA GLN A 142 1.23 21.01 -1.27
C GLN A 142 0.24 19.85 -1.20
N LEU A 143 0.20 19.15 -0.06
CA LEU A 143 -0.72 18.03 0.15
C LEU A 143 -2.19 18.45 0.18
N LYS A 144 -2.51 19.63 0.74
CA LYS A 144 -3.86 20.21 0.66
C LYS A 144 -4.27 20.50 -0.78
N ASN A 145 -3.37 21.11 -1.55
CA ASN A 145 -3.60 21.40 -2.96
C ASN A 145 -3.80 20.10 -3.76
N THR A 146 -2.95 19.09 -3.54
CA THR A 146 -3.08 17.73 -4.08
C THR A 146 -4.47 17.16 -3.82
N ASN A 147 -4.90 17.18 -2.56
CA ASN A 147 -6.19 16.63 -2.16
C ASN A 147 -7.35 17.36 -2.84
N GLU A 148 -7.30 18.68 -2.91
CA GLU A 148 -8.34 19.48 -3.58
C GLU A 148 -8.37 19.23 -5.10
N PHE A 149 -7.20 19.13 -5.76
CA PHE A 149 -7.10 18.80 -7.19
C PHE A 149 -7.76 17.44 -7.48
N LEU A 150 -7.41 16.41 -6.71
CA LEU A 150 -7.93 15.06 -6.91
C LEU A 150 -9.43 14.95 -6.59
N MET A 151 -9.90 15.61 -5.52
CA MET A 151 -11.34 15.65 -5.23
C MET A 151 -12.12 16.30 -6.39
N LYS A 152 -11.68 17.45 -6.89
CA LYS A 152 -12.31 18.13 -8.05
C LYS A 152 -12.31 17.24 -9.29
N ALA A 153 -11.23 16.51 -9.58
CA ALA A 153 -11.19 15.59 -10.71
C ALA A 153 -12.27 14.51 -10.59
N VAL A 154 -12.44 13.94 -9.39
CA VAL A 154 -13.48 12.93 -9.14
C VAL A 154 -14.89 13.50 -9.15
N GLU A 155 -15.12 14.64 -8.51
CA GLU A 155 -16.43 15.29 -8.39
C GLU A 155 -16.97 15.72 -9.76
N ASN A 156 -16.11 16.31 -10.60
CA ASN A 156 -16.50 16.82 -11.92
C ASN A 156 -16.67 15.71 -12.98
N CYS A 157 -16.25 14.48 -12.66
CA CYS A 157 -16.37 13.37 -13.59
C CYS A 157 -17.77 12.74 -13.51
N PRO A 158 -18.48 12.52 -14.65
CA PRO A 158 -19.75 11.81 -14.67
C PRO A 158 -19.65 10.39 -14.12
N ASP A 159 -20.72 9.92 -13.44
CA ASP A 159 -20.74 8.60 -12.79
C ASP A 159 -20.72 7.43 -13.78
N ASN A 160 -21.18 7.64 -15.00
CA ASN A 160 -21.19 6.63 -16.06
C ASN A 160 -19.85 6.48 -16.78
N GLN A 161 -18.88 7.38 -16.57
CA GLN A 161 -17.52 7.29 -17.13
C GLN A 161 -16.63 6.46 -16.22
N ALA A 162 -15.73 5.65 -16.82
CA ALA A 162 -14.73 4.86 -16.09
C ALA A 162 -13.60 5.76 -15.55
N TYR A 163 -13.33 6.89 -16.19
CA TYR A 163 -12.20 7.77 -15.95
C TYR A 163 -12.58 9.00 -15.14
N ILE A 164 -11.60 9.63 -14.50
CA ILE A 164 -11.75 10.86 -13.70
C ILE A 164 -11.04 12.06 -14.32
N THR A 165 -10.57 11.95 -15.55
CA THR A 165 -9.92 13.02 -16.30
C THR A 165 -10.29 12.94 -17.77
N THR A 166 -10.29 14.10 -18.44
CA THR A 166 -10.43 14.20 -19.90
C THR A 166 -9.08 14.07 -20.62
N LEU A 167 -7.98 14.13 -19.88
CA LEU A 167 -6.64 13.89 -20.46
C LEU A 167 -6.53 12.47 -20.96
N THR A 168 -5.91 12.30 -22.10
CA THR A 168 -5.68 11.01 -22.74
C THR A 168 -4.23 10.89 -23.18
N ASN A 169 -3.75 9.65 -23.25
CA ASN A 169 -2.39 9.34 -23.68
C ASN A 169 -1.29 9.98 -22.85
N THR A 170 -1.54 10.22 -21.55
CA THR A 170 -0.46 10.56 -20.62
C THR A 170 0.51 9.38 -20.54
N GLN A 171 1.76 9.65 -20.17
CA GLN A 171 2.77 8.58 -20.05
C GLN A 171 2.28 7.45 -19.14
N PRO A 172 1.72 7.69 -17.92
CA PRO A 172 1.17 6.64 -17.07
C PRO A 172 0.01 5.87 -17.73
N GLN A 173 -0.91 6.56 -18.41
CA GLN A 173 -2.05 5.89 -19.07
C GLN A 173 -1.60 4.92 -20.18
N VAL A 174 -0.63 5.31 -20.99
CA VAL A 174 -0.13 4.45 -22.09
C VAL A 174 0.65 3.25 -21.55
N LYS A 175 1.42 3.44 -20.49
CA LYS A 175 2.30 2.38 -19.98
C LYS A 175 1.66 1.49 -18.92
N LEU A 176 0.94 2.05 -17.99
CA LEU A 176 0.30 1.29 -16.92
C LEU A 176 -1.15 0.92 -17.27
N GLY A 177 -1.84 1.78 -18.02
CA GLY A 177 -3.22 1.59 -18.45
C GLY A 177 -4.11 2.78 -18.10
N ARG A 178 -5.22 2.93 -18.84
CA ARG A 178 -6.06 4.11 -18.78
C ARG A 178 -6.83 4.30 -17.47
N ASN A 179 -7.01 3.22 -16.70
CA ASN A 179 -7.64 3.29 -15.38
C ASN A 179 -6.67 3.76 -14.27
N ILE A 180 -5.38 3.98 -14.59
CA ILE A 180 -4.36 4.29 -13.58
C ILE A 180 -4.70 5.56 -12.79
N ASP A 181 -5.33 6.56 -13.41
CA ASP A 181 -5.73 7.81 -12.76
C ASP A 181 -6.69 7.55 -11.59
N VAL A 182 -7.75 6.78 -11.81
CA VAL A 182 -8.73 6.47 -10.78
C VAL A 182 -8.16 5.51 -9.72
N ILE A 183 -7.29 4.58 -10.13
CA ILE A 183 -6.66 3.60 -9.25
C ILE A 183 -5.74 4.28 -8.24
N LEU A 184 -4.79 5.09 -8.70
CA LEU A 184 -3.85 5.78 -7.82
C LEU A 184 -4.55 6.84 -6.96
N THR A 185 -5.59 7.51 -7.50
CA THR A 185 -6.41 8.45 -6.71
C THR A 185 -7.15 7.74 -5.58
N ALA A 186 -7.73 6.56 -5.81
CA ALA A 186 -8.34 5.74 -4.76
C ALA A 186 -7.32 5.34 -3.68
N GLN A 187 -6.13 4.92 -4.11
CA GLN A 187 -5.04 4.56 -3.18
C GLN A 187 -4.61 5.76 -2.35
N PHE A 188 -4.48 6.95 -2.96
CA PHE A 188 -4.14 8.18 -2.24
C PHE A 188 -5.20 8.53 -1.18
N PHE A 189 -6.49 8.55 -1.52
CA PHE A 189 -7.54 8.87 -0.56
C PHE A 189 -7.60 7.85 0.57
N THR A 190 -7.41 6.57 0.26
CA THR A 190 -7.35 5.52 1.29
C THR A 190 -6.19 5.74 2.26
N ASN A 191 -5.01 6.07 1.75
CA ASN A 191 -3.84 6.37 2.57
C ASN A 191 -4.03 7.66 3.39
N LEU A 192 -4.62 8.69 2.80
CA LEU A 192 -4.92 9.96 3.48
C LEU A 192 -5.90 9.77 4.65
N LEU A 193 -6.92 8.93 4.48
CA LEU A 193 -7.92 8.65 5.53
C LEU A 193 -7.39 7.85 6.72
N ARG A 194 -6.16 7.33 6.66
CA ARG A 194 -5.47 6.74 7.82
C ARG A 194 -5.05 7.78 8.85
N TYR A 195 -4.93 9.04 8.44
CA TYR A 195 -4.58 10.15 9.32
C TYR A 195 -5.84 10.86 9.83
N ASP A 196 -5.74 11.48 11.00
CA ASP A 196 -6.85 12.28 11.50
C ASP A 196 -7.10 13.50 10.61
N ILE A 197 -8.36 13.70 10.25
CA ILE A 197 -8.84 14.85 9.50
C ILE A 197 -9.83 15.56 10.40
N ASN A 198 -9.41 16.72 10.96
CA ASN A 198 -10.20 17.46 11.94
C ASN A 198 -11.48 18.08 11.35
N ASP A 199 -11.47 18.39 10.06
CA ASP A 199 -12.64 18.92 9.35
C ASP A 199 -13.54 17.75 8.92
N ALA A 200 -14.69 17.61 9.57
CA ALA A 200 -15.64 16.55 9.30
C ALA A 200 -16.29 16.65 7.91
N GLN A 201 -16.46 17.89 7.38
CA GLN A 201 -17.00 18.08 6.02
C GLN A 201 -15.97 17.66 4.97
N LEU A 202 -14.74 18.08 5.15
CA LEU A 202 -13.63 17.64 4.28
C LEU A 202 -13.45 16.13 4.30
N LYS A 203 -13.46 15.52 5.50
CA LYS A 203 -13.39 14.07 5.64
C LYS A 203 -14.49 13.37 4.86
N LYS A 204 -15.73 13.80 5.02
CA LYS A 204 -16.89 13.25 4.29
C LYS A 204 -16.74 13.39 2.77
N ARG A 205 -16.22 14.53 2.29
CA ARG A 205 -15.98 14.78 0.87
C ARG A 205 -14.90 13.82 0.30
N ILE A 206 -13.83 13.57 1.06
CA ILE A 206 -12.79 12.61 0.68
C ILE A 206 -13.36 11.18 0.64
N GLU A 207 -14.16 10.79 1.63
CA GLU A 207 -14.81 9.48 1.70
C GLU A 207 -15.76 9.26 0.49
N GLN A 208 -16.54 10.25 0.11
CA GLN A 208 -17.41 10.19 -1.06
C GLN A 208 -16.62 10.08 -2.37
N SER A 209 -15.52 10.82 -2.48
CA SER A 209 -14.62 10.73 -3.64
C SER A 209 -13.99 9.35 -3.74
N LEU A 210 -13.55 8.77 -2.62
CA LEU A 210 -13.03 7.40 -2.58
C LEU A 210 -14.09 6.38 -3.02
N ASP A 211 -15.32 6.46 -2.51
CA ASP A 211 -16.40 5.55 -2.88
C ASP A 211 -16.73 5.61 -4.39
N LYS A 212 -16.68 6.81 -4.96
CA LYS A 212 -16.85 6.99 -6.40
C LYS A 212 -15.72 6.36 -7.20
N CYS A 213 -14.47 6.50 -6.75
CA CYS A 213 -13.31 5.82 -7.34
C CYS A 213 -13.43 4.30 -7.26
N ILE A 214 -13.77 3.74 -6.09
CA ILE A 214 -13.99 2.30 -5.89
C ILE A 214 -15.03 1.77 -6.88
N THR A 215 -16.15 2.48 -7.02
CA THR A 215 -17.21 2.11 -7.96
C THR A 215 -16.70 2.05 -9.40
N LYS A 216 -15.91 3.06 -9.82
CA LYS A 216 -15.32 3.12 -11.16
C LYS A 216 -14.31 1.99 -11.39
N ILE A 217 -13.43 1.72 -10.43
CA ILE A 217 -12.44 0.63 -10.51
C ILE A 217 -13.16 -0.71 -10.67
N GLN A 218 -14.16 -1.00 -9.85
CA GLN A 218 -14.92 -2.26 -9.93
C GLN A 218 -15.63 -2.43 -11.27
N LYS A 219 -16.21 -1.36 -11.83
CA LYS A 219 -16.85 -1.37 -13.15
C LYS A 219 -15.85 -1.57 -14.30
N GLY A 220 -14.61 -1.13 -14.12
CA GLY A 220 -13.54 -1.26 -15.11
C GLY A 220 -12.85 -2.62 -15.15
N GLN A 221 -13.24 -3.57 -14.27
CA GLN A 221 -12.63 -4.89 -14.25
C GLN A 221 -13.05 -5.73 -15.46
N ASP A 222 -12.09 -6.32 -16.15
CA ASP A 222 -12.32 -7.25 -17.25
C ASP A 222 -12.87 -8.61 -16.77
N VAL A 223 -13.43 -9.40 -17.70
CA VAL A 223 -14.04 -10.70 -17.40
C VAL A 223 -13.06 -11.68 -16.77
N ASP A 224 -11.77 -11.59 -17.13
CA ASP A 224 -10.71 -12.44 -16.59
C ASP A 224 -10.16 -11.98 -15.24
N GLY A 225 -10.69 -10.86 -14.71
CA GLY A 225 -10.33 -10.31 -13.41
C GLY A 225 -9.19 -9.28 -13.43
N GLY A 226 -8.62 -8.97 -14.58
CA GLY A 226 -7.62 -7.92 -14.76
C GLY A 226 -8.24 -6.56 -15.10
N TRP A 227 -7.37 -5.57 -15.29
CA TRP A 227 -7.66 -4.25 -15.86
C TRP A 227 -6.67 -4.01 -17.00
N LYS A 228 -7.14 -4.08 -18.25
CA LYS A 228 -6.24 -4.11 -19.43
C LYS A 228 -6.41 -2.89 -20.33
N ASP A 229 -7.40 -2.04 -20.07
CA ASP A 229 -7.73 -0.93 -20.97
C ASP A 229 -6.51 -0.02 -21.19
N GLY A 230 -5.98 -0.08 -22.39
CA GLY A 230 -4.95 0.79 -22.94
C GLY A 230 -3.52 0.60 -22.42
N GLY A 231 -3.27 -0.30 -21.45
CA GLY A 231 -1.94 -0.45 -20.86
C GLY A 231 -1.01 -1.37 -21.66
N TRP A 232 0.27 -0.98 -21.72
CA TRP A 232 1.33 -1.82 -22.30
C TRP A 232 1.70 -3.01 -21.39
N ALA A 233 1.67 -2.80 -20.07
CA ALA A 233 1.90 -3.82 -19.05
C ALA A 233 0.66 -4.00 -18.15
N PRO A 234 -0.41 -4.65 -18.64
CA PRO A 234 -1.69 -4.74 -17.91
C PRO A 234 -1.57 -5.43 -16.54
N VAL A 235 -0.54 -6.24 -16.33
CA VAL A 235 -0.26 -6.85 -15.03
C VAL A 235 0.00 -5.81 -13.95
N LEU A 236 0.67 -4.70 -14.26
CA LEU A 236 0.97 -3.63 -13.30
C LEU A 236 -0.31 -2.88 -12.91
N GLN A 237 -1.11 -2.46 -13.90
CA GLN A 237 -2.39 -1.82 -13.61
C GLN A 237 -3.30 -2.71 -12.76
N SER A 238 -3.36 -4.00 -13.10
CA SER A 238 -4.19 -4.97 -12.37
C SER A 238 -3.71 -5.17 -10.93
N ALA A 239 -2.40 -5.19 -10.70
CA ALA A 239 -1.85 -5.27 -9.34
C ALA A 239 -2.18 -4.01 -8.53
N LEU A 240 -2.02 -2.84 -9.12
CA LEU A 240 -2.35 -1.56 -8.46
C LEU A 240 -3.85 -1.43 -8.17
N ALA A 241 -4.71 -1.86 -9.09
CA ALA A 241 -6.16 -1.88 -8.88
C ALA A 241 -6.57 -2.79 -7.71
N ASN A 242 -6.00 -4.00 -7.67
CA ASN A 242 -6.22 -4.92 -6.55
C ASN A 242 -5.78 -4.30 -5.22
N ASN A 243 -4.60 -3.67 -5.19
CA ASN A 243 -4.07 -3.00 -4.00
C ASN A 243 -5.02 -1.91 -3.50
N ALA A 244 -5.50 -1.05 -4.40
CA ALA A 244 -6.42 0.03 -4.05
C ALA A 244 -7.73 -0.50 -3.47
N LEU A 245 -8.29 -1.56 -4.06
CA LEU A 245 -9.53 -2.18 -3.58
C LEU A 245 -9.34 -2.92 -2.26
N GLU A 246 -8.27 -3.70 -2.09
CA GLU A 246 -7.96 -4.38 -0.82
C GLU A 246 -7.77 -3.36 0.30
N THR A 247 -6.97 -2.32 0.06
CA THR A 247 -6.70 -1.27 1.05
C THR A 247 -7.98 -0.52 1.44
N ALA A 248 -8.83 -0.20 0.46
CA ALA A 248 -10.12 0.46 0.71
C ALA A 248 -11.07 -0.45 1.52
N LYS A 249 -11.10 -1.75 1.23
CA LYS A 249 -11.87 -2.73 2.00
C LYS A 249 -11.41 -2.81 3.45
N ASP A 250 -10.09 -2.83 3.68
CA ASP A 250 -9.49 -2.83 5.03
C ASP A 250 -9.83 -1.55 5.81
N MET A 251 -10.07 -0.45 5.10
CA MET A 251 -10.56 0.81 5.65
C MET A 251 -12.10 0.84 5.85
N GLY A 252 -12.76 -0.31 5.74
CA GLY A 252 -14.20 -0.44 5.94
C GLY A 252 -15.06 0.08 4.78
N ARG A 253 -14.45 0.35 3.59
CA ARG A 253 -15.22 0.77 2.42
C ARG A 253 -15.89 -0.44 1.76
N LYS A 254 -17.00 -0.18 1.07
CA LYS A 254 -17.76 -1.24 0.38
C LYS A 254 -17.04 -1.67 -0.90
N VAL A 255 -16.39 -2.82 -0.84
CA VAL A 255 -15.73 -3.46 -1.98
C VAL A 255 -16.33 -4.84 -2.20
N ASP A 256 -16.65 -5.16 -3.45
CA ASP A 256 -17.21 -6.45 -3.84
C ASP A 256 -16.15 -7.56 -3.71
N LYS A 257 -16.49 -8.59 -2.94
CA LYS A 257 -15.61 -9.75 -2.75
C LYS A 257 -15.32 -10.48 -4.06
N GLU A 258 -16.30 -10.61 -4.94
CA GLU A 258 -16.12 -11.32 -6.21
C GLU A 258 -15.13 -10.60 -7.14
N VAL A 259 -15.10 -9.26 -7.11
CA VAL A 259 -14.11 -8.46 -7.84
C VAL A 259 -12.70 -8.77 -7.34
N LEU A 260 -12.49 -8.81 -6.03
CA LEU A 260 -11.18 -9.16 -5.44
C LEU A 260 -10.78 -10.60 -5.73
N ASP A 261 -11.71 -11.54 -5.62
CA ASP A 261 -11.44 -12.96 -5.89
C ASP A 261 -11.04 -13.19 -7.34
N ARG A 262 -11.72 -12.54 -8.32
CA ARG A 262 -11.32 -12.58 -9.72
C ARG A 262 -9.95 -11.95 -9.95
N SER A 263 -9.67 -10.81 -9.30
CA SER A 263 -8.37 -10.13 -9.40
C SER A 263 -7.23 -11.00 -8.90
N ARG A 264 -7.38 -11.66 -7.75
CA ARG A 264 -6.39 -12.61 -7.23
C ARG A 264 -6.14 -13.78 -8.17
N LYS A 265 -7.19 -14.37 -8.76
CA LYS A 265 -7.05 -15.42 -9.78
C LYS A 265 -6.27 -14.94 -10.99
N TYR A 266 -6.55 -13.72 -11.47
CA TYR A 266 -5.82 -13.12 -12.57
C TYR A 266 -4.33 -12.95 -12.23
N GLN A 267 -3.99 -12.44 -11.04
CA GLN A 267 -2.60 -12.26 -10.63
C GLN A 267 -1.88 -13.59 -10.44
N ASN A 268 -2.52 -14.59 -9.82
CA ASN A 268 -1.94 -15.91 -9.64
C ASN A 268 -1.69 -16.63 -10.99
N SER A 269 -2.50 -16.35 -12.03
CA SER A 269 -2.28 -16.90 -13.37
C SER A 269 -1.03 -16.34 -14.08
N ASN A 270 -0.34 -15.39 -13.48
CA ASN A 270 0.97 -14.90 -13.96
C ASN A 270 2.15 -15.68 -13.38
N PHE A 271 1.90 -16.78 -12.69
CA PHE A 271 2.91 -17.69 -12.16
C PHE A 271 2.64 -19.11 -12.67
N ASP A 272 3.67 -19.76 -13.19
CA ASP A 272 3.64 -21.16 -13.60
C ASP A 272 4.30 -22.03 -12.53
N GLU A 273 3.50 -22.83 -11.84
CA GLU A 273 3.97 -23.73 -10.79
C GLU A 273 4.92 -24.82 -11.34
N SER A 274 4.78 -25.22 -12.60
CA SER A 274 5.60 -26.29 -13.19
C SER A 274 7.04 -25.84 -13.42
N SER A 275 7.23 -24.62 -13.90
CA SER A 275 8.55 -24.00 -14.07
C SER A 275 9.02 -23.23 -12.81
N ASN A 276 8.15 -23.11 -11.81
CA ASN A 276 8.37 -22.32 -10.60
C ASN A 276 8.81 -20.88 -10.92
N SER A 277 8.17 -20.27 -11.90
CA SER A 277 8.55 -18.94 -12.42
C SER A 277 7.34 -18.10 -12.82
N ALA A 278 7.52 -16.78 -12.80
CA ALA A 278 6.51 -15.86 -13.31
C ALA A 278 6.40 -15.95 -14.84
N VAL A 279 5.17 -15.78 -15.35
CA VAL A 279 4.85 -15.76 -16.79
C VAL A 279 4.84 -14.33 -17.29
N THR A 280 5.52 -14.07 -18.41
CA THR A 280 5.72 -12.70 -18.90
C THR A 280 4.73 -12.26 -20.00
N GLY A 281 3.78 -13.10 -20.37
CA GLY A 281 2.83 -12.82 -21.46
C GLY A 281 1.94 -11.59 -21.23
N LYS A 282 1.65 -11.25 -19.95
CA LYS A 282 0.84 -10.09 -19.59
C LYS A 282 1.68 -8.89 -19.07
N SER A 283 3.00 -9.02 -19.14
CA SER A 283 3.96 -8.03 -18.64
C SER A 283 4.88 -7.49 -19.74
N ALA A 284 4.41 -7.47 -20.97
CA ALA A 284 5.18 -7.03 -22.14
C ALA A 284 6.54 -7.76 -22.30
N GLY A 285 6.65 -9.01 -21.82
CA GLY A 285 7.88 -9.79 -21.83
C GLY A 285 8.85 -9.47 -20.69
N VAL A 286 8.52 -8.53 -19.80
CA VAL A 286 9.41 -8.07 -18.72
C VAL A 286 9.18 -8.88 -17.45
N MET A 287 10.17 -9.65 -17.03
CA MET A 287 10.11 -10.49 -15.84
C MET A 287 9.87 -9.68 -14.57
N LEU A 288 10.50 -8.51 -14.44
CA LEU A 288 10.35 -7.61 -13.30
C LEU A 288 8.87 -7.26 -13.03
N TYR A 289 8.08 -6.96 -14.06
CA TYR A 289 6.67 -6.58 -13.89
C TYR A 289 5.81 -7.74 -13.41
N SER A 290 6.03 -8.94 -13.96
CA SER A 290 5.32 -10.14 -13.48
C SER A 290 5.69 -10.48 -12.04
N LEU A 291 6.98 -10.43 -11.70
CA LEU A 291 7.46 -10.76 -10.37
C LEU A 291 6.97 -9.77 -9.31
N SER A 292 6.95 -8.47 -9.61
CA SER A 292 6.40 -7.48 -8.69
C SER A 292 4.91 -7.71 -8.40
N SER A 293 4.13 -8.06 -9.43
CA SER A 293 2.71 -8.39 -9.29
C SER A 293 2.49 -9.69 -8.49
N THR A 294 3.18 -10.78 -8.83
CA THR A 294 3.02 -12.07 -8.13
C THR A 294 3.53 -12.03 -6.70
N THR A 295 4.64 -11.33 -6.44
CA THR A 295 5.16 -11.13 -5.08
C THR A 295 4.15 -10.38 -4.22
N ARG A 296 3.56 -9.29 -4.77
CA ARG A 296 2.54 -8.51 -4.06
C ARG A 296 1.27 -9.30 -3.80
N ALA A 297 0.76 -10.00 -4.81
CA ALA A 297 -0.49 -10.75 -4.71
C ALA A 297 -0.42 -11.90 -3.69
N SER A 298 0.74 -12.52 -3.57
CA SER A 298 0.95 -13.66 -2.66
C SER A 298 1.41 -13.27 -1.26
N ALA A 299 1.82 -12.01 -1.03
CA ALA A 299 2.53 -11.60 0.18
C ALA A 299 1.71 -11.79 1.47
N GLN A 300 0.43 -11.40 1.49
CA GLN A 300 -0.42 -11.51 2.67
C GLN A 300 -0.69 -12.97 3.05
N ASP A 301 -1.06 -13.80 2.07
CA ASP A 301 -1.37 -15.20 2.34
C ASP A 301 -0.10 -16.00 2.70
N ALA A 302 1.04 -15.67 2.08
CA ALA A 302 2.33 -16.24 2.46
C ALA A 302 2.72 -15.88 3.90
N ARG A 303 2.50 -14.63 4.31
CA ARG A 303 2.71 -14.18 5.69
C ARG A 303 1.78 -14.91 6.65
N LYS A 304 0.48 -14.97 6.33
CA LYS A 304 -0.52 -15.69 7.13
C LYS A 304 -0.13 -17.15 7.34
N ALA A 305 0.31 -17.84 6.26
CA ALA A 305 0.79 -19.22 6.36
C ALA A 305 1.95 -19.37 7.33
N LYS A 306 2.92 -18.45 7.25
CA LYS A 306 4.11 -18.43 8.12
C LYS A 306 3.73 -18.22 9.59
N ASP A 307 2.90 -17.22 9.88
CA ASP A 307 2.46 -16.88 11.23
C ASP A 307 1.67 -18.04 11.88
N ILE A 308 0.81 -18.73 11.11
CA ILE A 308 0.07 -19.91 11.59
C ILE A 308 1.04 -21.03 11.98
N ILE A 309 2.00 -21.36 11.12
CA ILE A 309 2.98 -22.43 11.37
C ILE A 309 3.90 -22.08 12.55
N GLU A 310 4.42 -20.86 12.61
CA GLU A 310 5.24 -20.40 13.73
C GLU A 310 4.49 -20.48 15.06
N LYS A 311 3.22 -20.05 15.08
CA LYS A 311 2.36 -20.16 16.27
C LYS A 311 2.10 -21.62 16.66
N ALA A 312 1.82 -22.49 15.70
CA ALA A 312 1.58 -23.92 15.96
C ALA A 312 2.86 -24.64 16.44
N ASN A 313 4.03 -24.22 15.97
CA ASN A 313 5.30 -24.72 16.49
C ASN A 313 5.58 -24.22 17.91
N SER A 314 5.36 -22.92 18.18
CA SER A 314 5.61 -22.32 19.50
C SER A 314 4.71 -22.89 20.60
N ASN A 315 3.50 -23.32 20.29
CA ASN A 315 2.57 -23.96 21.23
C ASN A 315 2.68 -25.49 21.28
N GLY A 316 3.64 -26.09 20.57
CA GLY A 316 3.89 -27.54 20.56
C GLY A 316 2.95 -28.37 19.68
N THR A 317 2.06 -27.76 18.89
CA THR A 317 1.19 -28.46 17.95
C THR A 317 1.98 -29.09 16.78
N LEU A 318 3.06 -28.41 16.36
CA LEU A 318 3.98 -28.87 15.34
C LEU A 318 5.40 -28.98 15.89
N SER A 319 6.15 -29.98 15.43
CA SER A 319 7.56 -30.17 15.77
C SER A 319 8.54 -29.42 14.86
N GLU A 320 8.06 -28.89 13.74
CA GLU A 320 8.87 -28.24 12.71
C GLU A 320 8.17 -27.02 12.10
N VAL A 321 8.95 -26.05 11.62
CA VAL A 321 8.43 -24.85 10.96
C VAL A 321 8.51 -25.03 9.44
N VAL A 322 7.72 -25.98 8.91
CA VAL A 322 7.63 -26.26 7.47
C VAL A 322 6.23 -25.96 6.98
N ILE A 323 6.11 -25.04 5.99
CA ILE A 323 4.84 -24.59 5.44
C ILE A 323 4.40 -25.57 4.36
N THR A 324 3.47 -26.44 4.71
CA THR A 324 2.77 -27.39 3.85
C THR A 324 1.29 -27.39 4.19
N SER A 325 0.43 -27.78 3.23
CA SER A 325 -1.01 -27.92 3.52
C SER A 325 -1.28 -28.91 4.64
N GLY A 326 -0.48 -29.98 4.74
CA GLY A 326 -0.58 -30.95 5.84
C GLY A 326 -0.31 -30.34 7.23
N ASN A 327 0.73 -29.52 7.36
CA ASN A 327 1.04 -28.85 8.61
C ASN A 327 0.05 -27.72 8.93
N LEU A 328 -0.42 -26.99 7.91
CA LEU A 328 -1.47 -25.99 8.07
C LEU A 328 -2.79 -26.62 8.56
N MET A 329 -3.17 -27.79 8.00
CA MET A 329 -4.35 -28.54 8.50
C MET A 329 -4.18 -29.01 9.94
N LYS A 330 -2.99 -29.50 10.33
CA LYS A 330 -2.68 -29.85 11.73
C LYS A 330 -2.78 -28.63 12.66
N ALA A 331 -2.46 -27.44 12.14
CA ALA A 331 -2.61 -26.17 12.85
C ALA A 331 -4.06 -25.63 12.89
N GLY A 332 -5.03 -26.38 12.36
CA GLY A 332 -6.47 -26.05 12.42
C GLY A 332 -7.03 -25.31 11.19
N VAL A 333 -6.28 -25.20 10.12
CA VAL A 333 -6.75 -24.58 8.86
C VAL A 333 -7.57 -25.60 8.05
N SER A 334 -8.64 -25.15 7.37
CA SER A 334 -9.42 -26.00 6.49
C SER A 334 -8.59 -26.52 5.32
N ALA A 335 -8.92 -27.69 4.73
CA ALA A 335 -8.14 -28.30 3.64
C ALA A 335 -8.02 -27.37 2.41
N THR A 336 -9.09 -26.67 2.05
CA THR A 336 -9.11 -25.73 0.93
C THR A 336 -8.19 -24.54 1.20
N GLU A 337 -8.36 -23.89 2.32
CA GLU A 337 -7.54 -22.73 2.71
C GLU A 337 -6.06 -23.11 2.91
N ALA A 338 -5.78 -24.28 3.49
CA ALA A 338 -4.41 -24.77 3.65
C ALA A 338 -3.67 -24.94 2.32
N LYS A 339 -4.36 -25.43 1.28
CA LYS A 339 -3.80 -25.54 -0.06
C LYS A 339 -3.55 -24.17 -0.69
N GLU A 340 -4.49 -23.23 -0.54
CA GLU A 340 -4.35 -21.85 -1.04
C GLU A 340 -3.16 -21.14 -0.38
N LEU A 341 -3.04 -21.25 0.94
CA LEU A 341 -1.93 -20.65 1.71
C LEU A 341 -0.57 -21.27 1.36
N GLU A 342 -0.48 -22.59 1.18
CA GLU A 342 0.74 -23.24 0.72
C GLU A 342 1.14 -22.78 -0.68
N THR A 343 0.20 -22.68 -1.60
CA THR A 343 0.44 -22.19 -2.97
C THR A 343 0.93 -20.73 -2.93
N ALA A 344 0.26 -19.85 -2.19
CA ALA A 344 0.67 -18.48 -2.05
C ALA A 344 2.09 -18.34 -1.45
N TYR A 345 2.42 -19.15 -0.45
CA TYR A 345 3.76 -19.19 0.12
C TYR A 345 4.83 -19.59 -0.91
N LYS A 346 4.58 -20.66 -1.70
CA LYS A 346 5.50 -21.11 -2.75
C LYS A 346 5.71 -20.05 -3.83
N ILE A 347 4.63 -19.43 -4.30
CA ILE A 347 4.69 -18.32 -5.27
C ILE A 347 5.52 -17.16 -4.71
N ASN A 348 5.27 -16.75 -3.48
CA ASN A 348 5.98 -15.65 -2.85
C ASN A 348 7.47 -15.92 -2.72
N GLU A 349 7.85 -17.09 -2.19
CA GLU A 349 9.26 -17.49 -2.04
C GLU A 349 10.00 -17.55 -3.37
N ALA A 350 9.38 -18.14 -4.39
CA ALA A 350 9.98 -18.22 -5.72
C ALA A 350 10.13 -16.84 -6.36
N SER A 351 9.09 -16.02 -6.29
CA SER A 351 9.09 -14.67 -6.86
C SER A 351 10.12 -13.76 -6.17
N ARG A 352 10.22 -13.80 -4.83
CA ARG A 352 11.21 -13.04 -4.07
C ARG A 352 12.66 -13.40 -4.44
N LYS A 353 12.97 -14.69 -4.52
CA LYS A 353 14.31 -15.16 -4.91
C LYS A 353 14.68 -14.71 -6.32
N GLN A 354 13.74 -14.73 -7.25
CA GLN A 354 13.97 -14.25 -8.61
C GLN A 354 14.10 -12.73 -8.68
N ALA A 355 13.32 -11.99 -7.89
CA ALA A 355 13.36 -10.53 -7.84
C ALA A 355 14.70 -9.95 -7.29
N LEU A 356 15.53 -10.75 -6.65
CA LEU A 356 16.87 -10.35 -6.21
C LEU A 356 17.95 -10.46 -7.30
N LYS A 357 17.66 -11.11 -8.41
CA LYS A 357 18.62 -11.33 -9.49
C LYS A 357 18.87 -10.06 -10.29
N ASP A 358 20.14 -9.81 -10.64
CA ASP A 358 20.54 -8.62 -11.38
C ASP A 358 19.86 -8.52 -12.75
N GLU A 359 19.75 -9.64 -13.45
CA GLU A 359 19.06 -9.70 -14.75
C GLU A 359 17.58 -9.33 -14.67
N VAL A 360 16.93 -9.56 -13.53
CA VAL A 360 15.53 -9.16 -13.32
C VAL A 360 15.44 -7.68 -12.96
N LEU A 361 16.30 -7.23 -12.05
CA LEU A 361 16.30 -5.84 -11.59
C LEU A 361 16.71 -4.84 -12.67
N SER A 362 17.46 -5.29 -13.69
CA SER A 362 17.82 -4.42 -14.81
C SER A 362 16.62 -4.04 -15.70
N GLY A 363 15.47 -4.73 -15.57
CA GLY A 363 14.30 -4.46 -16.42
C GLY A 363 14.64 -4.50 -17.90
N PHE A 364 14.53 -3.37 -18.58
CA PHE A 364 14.98 -3.17 -19.97
C PHE A 364 16.45 -2.73 -20.10
N GLY A 365 17.22 -2.74 -19.03
CA GLY A 365 18.62 -2.28 -19.02
C GLY A 365 18.80 -0.79 -18.72
N SER A 366 17.72 -0.03 -18.66
CA SER A 366 17.66 1.35 -18.17
C SER A 366 16.32 1.59 -17.47
N ASN A 367 16.29 2.53 -16.54
CA ASN A 367 15.10 2.75 -15.72
C ASN A 367 14.05 3.64 -16.41
N GLY A 368 12.77 3.22 -16.34
CA GLY A 368 11.59 4.04 -16.61
C GLY A 368 10.67 4.05 -15.37
N GLY A 369 9.61 4.84 -15.41
CA GLY A 369 8.71 4.95 -14.27
C GLY A 369 8.01 3.63 -13.91
N GLU A 370 7.78 2.75 -14.88
CA GLU A 370 7.20 1.43 -14.65
C GLU A 370 8.15 0.46 -13.93
N GLU A 371 9.47 0.56 -14.15
CA GLU A 371 10.46 -0.16 -13.36
C GLU A 371 10.44 0.34 -11.91
N TYR A 372 10.38 1.66 -11.69
CA TYR A 372 10.29 2.22 -10.34
C TYR A 372 9.02 1.77 -9.60
N ILE A 373 7.86 1.74 -10.27
CA ILE A 373 6.63 1.18 -9.67
C ILE A 373 6.82 -0.30 -9.32
N SER A 374 7.47 -1.07 -10.17
CA SER A 374 7.75 -2.48 -9.91
C SER A 374 8.71 -2.67 -8.73
N TYR A 375 9.72 -1.83 -8.62
CA TYR A 375 10.61 -1.82 -7.44
C TYR A 375 9.84 -1.46 -6.17
N LEU A 376 8.95 -0.47 -6.21
CA LEU A 376 8.15 -0.10 -5.06
C LEU A 376 7.27 -1.26 -4.57
N MET A 377 6.52 -1.91 -5.46
CA MET A 377 5.67 -3.06 -5.11
C MET A 377 6.49 -4.25 -4.57
N THR A 378 7.63 -4.53 -5.21
CA THR A 378 8.54 -5.60 -4.76
C THR A 378 9.12 -5.29 -3.38
N GLY A 379 9.59 -4.07 -3.18
CA GLY A 379 10.18 -3.63 -1.91
C GLY A 379 9.24 -3.74 -0.73
N GLU A 380 8.01 -3.25 -0.88
CA GLU A 380 6.99 -3.37 0.17
C GLU A 380 6.64 -4.84 0.48
N SER A 381 6.54 -5.66 -0.57
CA SER A 381 6.27 -7.09 -0.40
C SER A 381 7.43 -7.83 0.30
N MET A 382 8.67 -7.46 0.00
CA MET A 382 9.85 -7.99 0.69
C MET A 382 9.96 -7.51 2.13
N MET A 383 9.68 -6.22 2.38
CA MET A 383 9.66 -5.65 3.71
C MET A 383 8.67 -6.39 4.62
N MET A 384 7.49 -6.73 4.12
CA MET A 384 6.48 -7.47 4.86
C MET A 384 6.98 -8.83 5.36
N GLN A 385 7.81 -9.51 4.57
CA GLN A 385 8.43 -10.78 4.96
C GLN A 385 9.63 -10.59 5.87
N GLY A 386 10.29 -9.43 5.79
CA GLY A 386 11.46 -9.08 6.58
C GLY A 386 12.72 -9.89 6.26
N GLY A 387 13.71 -9.80 7.14
CA GLY A 387 14.92 -10.61 7.09
C GLY A 387 15.96 -10.15 6.05
N ASN A 388 16.95 -11.03 5.80
CA ASN A 388 18.10 -10.71 4.96
C ASN A 388 17.76 -10.36 3.51
N ASP A 389 16.69 -10.92 2.95
CA ASP A 389 16.32 -10.65 1.55
C ASP A 389 15.81 -9.22 1.40
N TRP A 390 15.00 -8.73 2.35
CA TRP A 390 14.58 -7.34 2.42
C TRP A 390 15.79 -6.42 2.50
N LYS A 391 16.71 -6.68 3.43
CA LYS A 391 17.90 -5.85 3.60
C LYS A 391 18.75 -5.79 2.34
N LYS A 392 19.06 -6.93 1.71
CA LYS A 392 19.82 -7.00 0.46
C LYS A 392 19.16 -6.23 -0.67
N TRP A 393 17.83 -6.36 -0.78
CA TRP A 393 17.07 -5.65 -1.80
C TRP A 393 17.11 -4.14 -1.57
N TYR A 394 16.87 -3.70 -0.31
CA TYR A 394 16.86 -2.28 0.03
C TYR A 394 18.25 -1.64 -0.17
N ASP A 395 19.31 -2.26 0.33
CA ASP A 395 20.69 -1.78 0.16
C ASP A 395 21.03 -1.60 -1.34
N LYS A 396 20.56 -2.53 -2.18
CA LYS A 396 20.77 -2.46 -3.63
C LYS A 396 19.99 -1.32 -4.27
N MET A 397 18.72 -1.14 -3.91
CA MET A 397 17.89 -0.05 -4.41
C MET A 397 18.39 1.31 -3.93
N GLU A 398 18.75 1.44 -2.64
CA GLU A 398 19.39 2.64 -2.12
C GLU A 398 20.61 3.03 -2.95
N ASN A 399 21.56 2.11 -3.13
CA ASN A 399 22.78 2.37 -3.90
C ASN A 399 22.49 2.74 -5.36
N THR A 400 21.48 2.12 -5.98
CA THR A 400 21.10 2.41 -7.37
C THR A 400 20.48 3.80 -7.47
N LEU A 401 19.49 4.11 -6.65
CA LEU A 401 18.75 5.36 -6.72
C LEU A 401 19.60 6.58 -6.33
N LEU A 402 20.48 6.45 -5.33
CA LEU A 402 21.39 7.52 -4.96
C LEU A 402 22.37 7.88 -6.09
N LYS A 403 22.82 6.90 -6.90
CA LYS A 403 23.73 7.13 -8.01
C LYS A 403 23.09 7.85 -9.19
N ILE A 404 21.79 7.66 -9.41
CA ILE A 404 21.09 8.20 -10.58
C ILE A 404 20.22 9.42 -10.26
N GLN A 405 20.26 9.91 -9.01
CA GLN A 405 19.61 11.17 -8.66
C GLN A 405 20.29 12.34 -9.40
N ASN A 406 19.50 13.16 -10.05
CA ASN A 406 19.98 14.37 -10.70
C ASN A 406 20.50 15.40 -9.70
N ASN A 407 21.33 16.33 -10.15
CA ASN A 407 21.90 17.37 -9.28
C ASN A 407 20.85 18.28 -8.65
N ASP A 408 19.72 18.48 -9.31
CA ASP A 408 18.57 19.25 -8.83
C ASP A 408 17.72 18.49 -7.81
N GLY A 409 18.00 17.23 -7.58
CA GLY A 409 17.29 16.37 -6.65
C GLY A 409 16.20 15.48 -7.28
N SER A 410 15.92 15.65 -8.56
CA SER A 410 14.93 14.82 -9.27
C SER A 410 15.49 13.46 -9.70
N TRP A 411 14.59 12.61 -10.18
CA TRP A 411 14.88 11.42 -10.99
C TRP A 411 14.04 11.48 -12.25
N ASN A 412 14.56 10.98 -13.34
CA ASN A 412 13.81 10.83 -14.59
C ASN A 412 13.97 9.42 -15.14
N GLY A 413 13.05 9.01 -16.00
CA GLY A 413 13.16 7.77 -16.75
C GLY A 413 13.93 7.97 -18.06
N HIS A 414 14.53 6.91 -18.56
CA HIS A 414 15.22 6.90 -19.86
C HIS A 414 14.32 6.45 -21.00
N HIS A 415 13.20 5.81 -20.69
CA HIS A 415 12.21 5.32 -21.67
C HIS A 415 10.82 5.23 -21.03
N CYS A 416 9.82 5.00 -21.85
CA CYS A 416 8.44 4.68 -21.45
C CYS A 416 7.76 5.75 -20.60
N ILE A 417 7.99 5.80 -19.31
CA ILE A 417 7.63 6.94 -18.45
C ILE A 417 8.90 7.67 -18.09
N THR A 418 9.15 8.77 -18.80
CA THR A 418 10.36 9.61 -18.65
C THR A 418 10.14 10.78 -17.69
N SER A 419 8.90 11.08 -17.35
CA SER A 419 8.50 12.22 -16.52
C SER A 419 9.32 12.32 -15.23
N PRO A 420 10.04 13.44 -15.00
CA PRO A 420 10.78 13.64 -13.77
C PRO A 420 9.88 13.63 -12.53
N VAL A 421 8.65 14.17 -12.63
CA VAL A 421 7.72 14.17 -11.49
C VAL A 421 7.31 12.75 -11.10
N PHE A 422 6.87 11.95 -12.06
CA PHE A 422 6.45 10.57 -11.80
C PHE A 422 7.59 9.73 -11.22
N CYS A 423 8.77 9.81 -11.83
CA CYS A 423 9.95 9.08 -11.39
C CYS A 423 10.44 9.54 -10.02
N THR A 424 10.48 10.86 -9.76
CA THR A 424 10.89 11.39 -8.45
C THR A 424 9.93 10.95 -7.36
N ALA A 425 8.61 11.06 -7.56
CA ALA A 425 7.62 10.61 -6.60
C ALA A 425 7.79 9.12 -6.25
N THR A 426 8.03 8.27 -7.27
CA THR A 426 8.20 6.83 -7.05
C THR A 426 9.53 6.52 -6.35
N CYS A 427 10.63 7.18 -6.72
CA CYS A 427 11.92 7.02 -6.03
C CYS A 427 11.86 7.48 -4.57
N LEU A 428 11.17 8.58 -4.27
CA LEU A 428 10.91 9.02 -2.90
C LEU A 428 10.14 7.97 -2.11
N LEU A 429 9.13 7.34 -2.70
CA LEU A 429 8.38 6.25 -2.09
C LEU A 429 9.26 5.03 -1.82
N ILE A 430 10.14 4.63 -2.74
CA ILE A 430 11.07 3.50 -2.56
C ILE A 430 12.06 3.78 -1.42
N LEU A 431 12.72 4.93 -1.46
CA LEU A 431 13.73 5.30 -0.45
C LEU A 431 13.13 5.49 0.94
N SER A 432 11.84 5.76 1.05
CA SER A 432 11.15 5.95 2.32
C SER A 432 10.34 4.74 2.79
N ILE A 433 10.47 3.56 2.16
CA ILE A 433 9.76 2.35 2.60
C ILE A 433 10.03 2.03 4.07
N ASN A 434 11.28 2.20 4.53
CA ASN A 434 11.67 1.96 5.92
C ASN A 434 11.16 3.02 6.92
N LYS A 435 10.62 4.15 6.47
CA LYS A 435 9.97 5.13 7.36
C LYS A 435 8.67 4.60 7.95
N ASP A 436 8.01 3.69 7.25
CA ASP A 436 6.85 2.98 7.79
C ASP A 436 7.24 2.17 9.05
N MET A 437 8.48 1.61 9.10
CA MET A 437 9.05 0.94 10.27
C MET A 437 9.22 1.86 11.48
N GLN A 438 9.79 3.04 11.27
CA GLN A 438 10.06 3.99 12.37
C GLN A 438 8.78 4.43 13.04
N PHE A 439 7.71 4.56 12.27
CA PHE A 439 6.40 4.92 12.77
C PHE A 439 5.81 3.81 13.66
N SER A 440 5.91 2.55 13.25
CA SER A 440 5.45 1.39 14.04
C SER A 440 6.20 1.22 15.35
N MET A 441 7.51 1.50 15.37
CA MET A 441 8.33 1.41 16.60
C MET A 441 8.03 2.53 17.60
N GLN A 442 7.55 3.69 17.14
CA GLN A 442 7.17 4.80 18.03
C GLN A 442 5.79 4.59 18.69
N LEU A 443 4.98 3.66 18.19
CA LEU A 443 3.67 3.31 18.72
C LEU A 443 3.70 2.23 19.80
N LYS A 444 4.84 1.56 20.00
CA LYS A 444 5.10 0.62 21.11
C LYS A 444 5.68 1.35 22.32
#